data_d642e535c53621340483ea5220621977
#
_entry.id   d642e535c53621340483ea5220621977
#
_cell.length_a   1.000
_cell.length_b   1.000
_cell.length_c   1.000
_cell.angle_alpha   90.00
_cell.angle_beta   90.00
_cell.angle_gamma   90.00
#
_symmetry.space_group_name_H-M   'P 1'
#
loop_
_entity.id
_entity.type
_entity.pdbx_description
1 polymer ?
#
loop_
_entity_poly.entity_id
_entity_poly.type
_entity_poly.pdbx_seq_one_letter_code
_entity_poly.pdbx_strand_id
1 'polypeptide(L)'
;MNELFPYQKIGAEWLADAKDRWLLLADEPGLGKTAQALEAINKLRIREALVVCPAIARLNWFGEVEKFTKVPLRLHAYSFNTTFMERETATAKKSHTVRPKKELLRPWPLLIVDESHYLANPSSQRSRAVYLHIAPYAERVWCLSGTPA
;
A
#
# COMPACT_ATOMS: atom_id res chain seq x y z
N MET A 1 12.05 -11.14 -18.95
CA MET A 1 10.97 -10.25 -18.49
C MET A 1 9.73 -11.07 -18.23
N ASN A 2 9.17 -11.01 -17.04
CA ASN A 2 7.98 -11.78 -16.71
C ASN A 2 6.73 -11.11 -17.33
N GLU A 3 5.94 -11.91 -18.03
CA GLU A 3 4.71 -11.43 -18.62
C GLU A 3 3.53 -11.67 -17.68
N LEU A 4 2.60 -10.74 -17.70
CA LEU A 4 1.36 -10.87 -16.95
C LEU A 4 0.37 -11.76 -17.69
N PHE A 5 -0.41 -12.53 -16.94
CA PHE A 5 -1.55 -13.24 -17.50
C PHE A 5 -2.64 -12.23 -17.93
N PRO A 6 -3.52 -12.62 -18.89
CA PRO A 6 -4.56 -11.69 -19.37
C PRO A 6 -5.41 -11.06 -18.27
N TYR A 7 -5.81 -11.81 -17.24
CA TYR A 7 -6.61 -11.25 -16.15
C TYR A 7 -5.84 -10.24 -15.31
N GLN A 8 -4.52 -10.40 -15.21
CA GLN A 8 -3.67 -9.44 -14.50
C GLN A 8 -3.56 -8.12 -15.28
N LYS A 9 -3.49 -8.21 -16.61
CA LYS A 9 -3.49 -7.02 -17.47
C LYS A 9 -4.78 -6.24 -17.33
N ILE A 10 -5.92 -6.92 -17.26
CA ILE A 10 -7.22 -6.29 -17.05
C ILE A 10 -7.28 -5.55 -15.71
N GLY A 11 -6.82 -6.19 -14.64
CA GLY A 11 -6.76 -5.56 -13.33
C GLY A 11 -5.83 -4.35 -13.29
N ALA A 12 -4.68 -4.43 -13.95
CA ALA A 12 -3.74 -3.33 -14.06
C ALA A 12 -4.33 -2.15 -14.84
N GLU A 13 -5.01 -2.42 -15.95
CA GLU A 13 -5.69 -1.38 -16.72
C GLU A 13 -6.78 -0.70 -15.91
N TRP A 14 -7.55 -1.47 -15.16
CA TRP A 14 -8.59 -0.94 -14.30
C TRP A 14 -8.00 0.01 -13.24
N LEU A 15 -6.92 -0.39 -12.57
CA LEU A 15 -6.24 0.46 -11.59
C LEU A 15 -5.71 1.75 -12.22
N ALA A 16 -5.13 1.62 -13.42
CA ALA A 16 -4.53 2.78 -14.10
C ALA A 16 -5.56 3.75 -14.63
N ASP A 17 -6.68 3.24 -15.16
CA ASP A 17 -7.67 4.04 -15.88
C ASP A 17 -8.75 4.61 -14.97
N ALA A 18 -8.97 4.03 -13.79
CA ALA A 18 -10.00 4.51 -12.87
C ALA A 18 -9.66 5.90 -12.36
N LYS A 19 -10.68 6.77 -12.35
CA LYS A 19 -10.52 8.16 -11.94
C LYS A 19 -10.68 8.36 -10.44
N ASP A 20 -11.19 7.36 -9.73
CA ASP A 20 -11.36 7.43 -8.30
C ASP A 20 -10.02 7.41 -7.58
N ARG A 21 -9.87 8.24 -6.57
CA ARG A 21 -8.66 8.31 -5.76
C ARG A 21 -8.45 7.02 -4.96
N TRP A 22 -9.54 6.42 -4.48
CA TRP A 22 -9.52 5.19 -3.68
C TRP A 22 -10.04 4.03 -4.51
N LEU A 23 -9.24 2.97 -4.62
CA LEU A 23 -9.63 1.76 -5.33
C LEU A 23 -9.38 0.54 -4.45
N LEU A 24 -10.25 -0.45 -4.58
CA LEU A 24 -10.08 -1.75 -3.95
C LEU A 24 -9.93 -2.81 -5.05
N LEU A 25 -8.79 -3.48 -5.09
CA LEU A 25 -8.58 -4.65 -5.94
C LEU A 25 -8.78 -5.89 -5.07
N ALA A 26 -9.93 -6.52 -5.20
CA ALA A 26 -10.35 -7.64 -4.38
C ALA A 26 -10.40 -8.92 -5.22
N ASP A 27 -9.23 -9.49 -5.48
CA ASP A 27 -9.11 -10.76 -6.19
C ASP A 27 -8.85 -11.90 -5.20
N GLU A 28 -9.07 -13.12 -5.65
CA GLU A 28 -8.73 -14.30 -4.86
C GLU A 28 -7.22 -14.32 -4.54
N PRO A 29 -6.82 -14.91 -3.39
CA PRO A 29 -5.41 -15.08 -3.06
C PRO A 29 -4.65 -15.81 -4.17
N GLY A 30 -3.43 -15.39 -4.44
CA GLY A 30 -2.58 -16.02 -5.44
C GLY A 30 -2.76 -15.53 -6.88
N LEU A 31 -3.63 -14.57 -7.13
CA LEU A 31 -3.83 -14.03 -8.48
C LEU A 31 -2.87 -12.90 -8.87
N GLY A 32 -1.82 -12.69 -8.08
CA GLY A 32 -0.78 -11.74 -8.45
C GLY A 32 -1.22 -10.28 -8.39
N LYS A 33 -1.88 -9.87 -7.31
CA LYS A 33 -2.29 -8.47 -7.12
C LYS A 33 -1.10 -7.51 -7.11
N THR A 34 0.02 -7.94 -6.54
CA THR A 34 1.26 -7.16 -6.55
C THR A 34 1.72 -6.86 -7.97
N ALA A 35 1.75 -7.88 -8.84
CA ALA A 35 2.13 -7.71 -10.24
C ALA A 35 1.17 -6.78 -10.98
N GLN A 36 -0.14 -6.89 -10.70
CA GLN A 36 -1.13 -6.00 -11.30
C GLN A 36 -0.92 -4.54 -10.89
N ALA A 37 -0.64 -4.31 -9.60
CA ALA A 37 -0.35 -2.97 -9.09
C ALA A 37 0.92 -2.40 -9.74
N LEU A 38 1.97 -3.19 -9.86
CA LEU A 38 3.22 -2.75 -10.48
C LEU A 38 3.05 -2.45 -11.97
N GLU A 39 2.26 -3.22 -12.69
CA GLU A 39 1.95 -2.91 -14.09
C GLU A 39 1.16 -1.61 -14.21
N ALA A 40 0.21 -1.36 -13.34
CA ALA A 40 -0.50 -0.09 -13.30
C ALA A 40 0.45 1.07 -13.00
N ILE A 41 1.40 0.88 -12.10
CA ILE A 41 2.46 1.86 -11.82
C ILE A 41 3.27 2.16 -13.08
N ASN A 42 3.63 1.13 -13.85
CA ASN A 42 4.33 1.31 -15.13
C ASN A 42 3.51 2.17 -16.10
N LYS A 43 2.23 1.87 -16.25
CA LYS A 43 1.33 2.61 -17.14
C LYS A 43 1.18 4.08 -16.73
N LEU A 44 1.08 4.34 -15.45
CA LEU A 44 0.93 5.68 -14.90
C LEU A 44 2.26 6.42 -14.73
N ARG A 45 3.38 5.72 -14.92
CA ARG A 45 4.74 6.23 -14.74
C ARG A 45 4.94 6.82 -13.34
N ILE A 46 4.39 6.16 -12.34
CA ILE A 46 4.58 6.54 -10.94
C ILE A 46 6.01 6.20 -10.53
N ARG A 47 6.69 7.13 -9.91
CA ARG A 47 8.11 6.99 -9.56
C ARG A 47 8.36 6.73 -8.10
N GLU A 48 7.37 6.92 -7.27
CA GLU A 48 7.49 6.70 -5.83
C GLU A 48 6.17 6.19 -5.27
N ALA A 49 6.24 5.18 -4.41
CA ALA A 49 5.04 4.63 -3.77
C ALA A 49 5.36 4.19 -2.35
N LEU A 50 4.38 4.35 -1.48
CA LEU A 50 4.39 3.82 -0.13
C LEU A 50 3.51 2.59 -0.08
N VAL A 51 4.03 1.49 0.45
CA VAL A 51 3.27 0.26 0.66
C VAL A 51 3.23 -0.04 2.15
N VAL A 52 2.04 -0.28 2.68
CA VAL A 52 1.85 -0.81 4.02
C VAL A 52 1.29 -2.21 3.86
N CYS A 53 1.95 -3.20 4.42
CA CYS A 53 1.70 -4.61 4.15
C CYS A 53 2.00 -5.50 5.35
N PRO A 54 1.61 -6.79 5.33
CA PRO A 54 2.09 -7.74 6.32
C PRO A 54 3.61 -7.84 6.28
N ALA A 55 4.24 -8.09 7.42
CA ALA A 55 5.70 -8.18 7.50
C ALA A 55 6.29 -9.17 6.51
N ILE A 56 5.62 -10.32 6.31
CA ILE A 56 6.08 -11.35 5.38
C ILE A 56 6.06 -10.89 3.92
N ALA A 57 5.17 -9.99 3.57
CA ALA A 57 5.02 -9.50 2.20
C ALA A 57 6.05 -8.43 1.83
N ARG A 58 6.70 -7.83 2.80
CA ARG A 58 7.61 -6.69 2.58
C ARG A 58 8.75 -7.02 1.62
N LEU A 59 9.44 -8.14 1.85
CA LEU A 59 10.53 -8.57 0.97
C LEU A 59 10.01 -9.00 -0.40
N ASN A 60 8.82 -9.61 -0.43
CA ASN A 60 8.20 -10.00 -1.68
C ASN A 60 7.93 -8.77 -2.58
N TRP A 61 7.51 -7.65 -2.01
CA TRP A 61 7.32 -6.42 -2.76
C TRP A 61 8.60 -5.97 -3.47
N PHE A 62 9.73 -5.97 -2.76
CA PHE A 62 11.00 -5.59 -3.35
C PHE A 62 11.43 -6.53 -4.48
N GLY A 63 11.22 -7.83 -4.31
CA GLY A 63 11.49 -8.81 -5.37
C GLY A 63 10.60 -8.63 -6.59
N GLU A 64 9.33 -8.35 -6.39
CA GLU A 64 8.39 -8.12 -7.48
C GLU A 64 8.67 -6.82 -8.24
N VAL A 65 9.14 -5.78 -7.55
CA VAL A 65 9.57 -4.54 -8.18
C VAL A 65 10.66 -4.81 -9.21
N GLU A 66 11.65 -5.64 -8.89
CA GLU A 66 12.71 -5.99 -9.83
C GLU A 66 12.18 -6.73 -11.06
N LYS A 67 11.15 -7.57 -10.87
CA LYS A 67 10.60 -8.39 -11.96
C LYS A 67 9.67 -7.62 -12.90
N PHE A 68 8.86 -6.73 -12.36
CA PHE A 68 7.73 -6.17 -13.11
C PHE A 68 7.84 -4.67 -13.43
N THR A 69 8.69 -3.91 -12.76
CA THR A 69 8.81 -2.49 -13.08
C THR A 69 9.66 -2.26 -14.33
N LYS A 70 9.17 -1.41 -15.20
CA LYS A 70 9.84 -0.99 -16.44
C LYS A 70 10.39 0.42 -16.35
N VAL A 71 10.01 1.16 -15.31
CA VAL A 71 10.49 2.51 -15.04
C VAL A 71 11.07 2.54 -13.63
N PRO A 72 12.03 3.42 -13.34
CA PRO A 72 12.57 3.52 -11.99
C PRO A 72 11.47 3.83 -10.98
N LEU A 73 11.35 2.99 -9.97
CA LEU A 73 10.37 3.13 -8.90
C LEU A 73 11.07 3.10 -7.54
N ARG A 74 10.89 4.15 -6.76
CA ARG A 74 11.32 4.18 -5.37
C ARG A 74 10.17 3.66 -4.51
N LEU A 75 10.32 2.43 -4.03
CA LEU A 75 9.31 1.79 -3.19
C LEU A 75 9.72 1.87 -1.72
N HIS A 76 8.80 2.36 -0.89
CA HIS A 76 8.95 2.36 0.55
C HIS A 76 7.94 1.35 1.12
N ALA A 77 8.41 0.31 1.78
CA ALA A 77 7.56 -0.75 2.30
C ALA A 77 7.66 -0.84 3.81
N TYR A 78 6.53 -0.76 4.49
CA TYR A 78 6.42 -0.81 5.95
C TYR A 78 5.43 -1.90 6.37
N SER A 79 5.73 -2.62 7.43
CA SER A 79 4.82 -3.66 7.91
C SER A 79 3.74 -3.11 8.83
N PHE A 80 2.60 -3.82 8.88
CA PHE A 80 1.51 -3.49 9.81
C PHE A 80 1.91 -3.59 11.27
N ASN A 81 3.00 -4.30 11.56
CA ASN A 81 3.37 -4.60 12.94
C ASN A 81 4.02 -3.43 13.66
N THR A 82 4.24 -2.32 13.23
CA THR A 82 4.78 -1.14 13.90
C THR A 82 5.87 -0.40 13.12
N THR A 83 6.35 -0.97 12.00
CA THR A 83 7.43 -0.30 11.29
C THR A 83 7.02 1.06 10.71
N PHE A 84 5.71 1.28 10.50
CA PHE A 84 5.21 2.56 10.03
C PHE A 84 4.71 3.47 11.16
N MET A 85 4.74 2.99 12.42
CA MET A 85 4.27 3.74 13.57
C MET A 85 5.37 3.89 14.62
N GLU A 86 5.34 4.97 15.36
CA GLU A 86 6.23 5.20 16.49
C GLU A 86 5.43 5.58 17.73
N ARG A 87 5.98 5.28 18.90
CA ARG A 87 5.38 5.69 20.16
C ARG A 87 5.69 7.15 20.45
N GLU A 88 4.67 7.89 20.82
CA GLU A 88 4.85 9.20 21.39
C GLU A 88 5.05 9.06 22.89
N THR A 89 6.23 9.43 23.39
CA THR A 89 6.46 9.53 24.83
C THR A 89 5.87 10.84 25.33
N ALA A 90 4.66 10.76 25.87
CA ALA A 90 4.10 11.87 26.60
C ALA A 90 4.78 11.94 27.97
N THR A 91 5.51 13.03 28.22
CA THR A 91 6.32 13.25 29.42
C THR A 91 5.52 13.40 30.70
N ALA A 92 4.20 13.50 30.66
CA ALA A 92 3.42 13.85 31.83
C ALA A 92 2.32 12.86 32.24
N LYS A 93 2.01 11.87 31.43
CA LYS A 93 1.00 10.84 31.75
C LYS A 93 1.35 9.57 31.00
N LYS A 94 1.16 8.44 31.66
CA LYS A 94 1.43 7.09 31.18
C LYS A 94 0.56 6.63 29.98
N SER A 95 0.07 7.52 29.14
CA SER A 95 -0.69 7.16 27.96
C SER A 95 0.24 7.06 26.77
N HIS A 96 0.43 5.86 26.29
CA HIS A 96 1.22 5.59 25.09
C HIS A 96 0.32 5.78 23.86
N THR A 97 0.43 6.93 23.21
CA THR A 97 -0.20 7.15 21.92
C THR A 97 0.74 6.68 20.83
N VAL A 98 0.24 5.86 19.92
CA VAL A 98 0.96 5.40 18.76
C VAL A 98 0.52 6.25 17.58
N ARG A 99 1.48 6.80 16.84
CA ARG A 99 1.22 7.64 15.68
C ARG A 99 2.07 7.21 14.49
N PRO A 100 1.71 7.57 13.24
CA PRO A 100 2.55 7.31 12.10
C PRO A 100 3.90 8.02 12.24
N LYS A 101 4.94 7.40 11.73
CA LYS A 101 6.26 8.04 11.65
C LYS A 101 6.16 9.32 10.84
N LYS A 102 6.86 10.35 11.29
CA LYS A 102 6.82 11.68 10.65
C LYS A 102 7.20 11.65 9.18
N GLU A 103 8.15 10.82 8.79
CA GLU A 103 8.59 10.70 7.41
C GLU A 103 7.49 10.19 6.47
N LEU A 104 6.41 9.62 7.00
CA LEU A 104 5.27 9.16 6.21
C LEU A 104 4.19 10.21 6.03
N LEU A 105 4.26 11.31 6.77
CA LEU A 105 3.28 12.40 6.73
C LEU A 105 3.70 13.45 5.70
N ARG A 106 3.75 13.05 4.46
CA ARG A 106 4.09 13.89 3.32
C ARG A 106 3.31 13.47 2.09
N PRO A 107 3.30 14.29 1.03
CA PRO A 107 2.64 13.88 -0.21
C PRO A 107 3.26 12.61 -0.80
N TRP A 108 2.40 11.67 -1.17
CA TRP A 108 2.79 10.44 -1.86
C TRP A 108 2.04 10.36 -3.18
N PRO A 109 2.73 10.05 -4.28
CA PRO A 109 2.03 9.78 -5.54
C PRO A 109 1.07 8.61 -5.42
N LEU A 110 1.43 7.61 -4.62
CA LEU A 110 0.63 6.40 -4.44
C LEU A 110 0.85 5.80 -3.06
N LEU A 111 -0.24 5.47 -2.39
CA LEU A 111 -0.27 4.63 -1.20
C LEU A 111 -0.92 3.30 -1.58
N ILE A 112 -0.25 2.19 -1.31
CA ILE A 112 -0.82 0.86 -1.46
C ILE A 112 -0.98 0.26 -0.07
N VAL A 113 -2.18 -0.22 0.23
CA VAL A 113 -2.48 -0.97 1.45
C VAL A 113 -2.68 -2.43 1.04
N ASP A 114 -1.64 -3.23 1.19
CA ASP A 114 -1.68 -4.64 0.84
C ASP A 114 -2.31 -5.45 1.96
N GLU A 115 -3.12 -6.44 1.60
CA GLU A 115 -3.91 -7.20 2.56
C GLU A 115 -4.74 -6.27 3.45
N SER A 116 -5.49 -5.38 2.80
CA SER A 116 -6.22 -4.29 3.48
C SER A 116 -7.23 -4.76 4.53
N HIS A 117 -7.63 -6.04 4.49
CA HIS A 117 -8.50 -6.61 5.52
C HIS A 117 -7.88 -6.58 6.93
N TYR A 118 -6.54 -6.48 7.05
CA TYR A 118 -5.89 -6.25 8.34
C TYR A 118 -6.29 -4.91 8.97
N LEU A 119 -6.81 -3.99 8.17
CA LEU A 119 -7.26 -2.67 8.62
C LEU A 119 -8.78 -2.56 8.64
N ALA A 120 -9.49 -3.69 8.69
CA ALA A 120 -10.96 -3.71 8.63
C ALA A 120 -11.61 -3.08 9.87
N ASN A 121 -10.93 -3.07 11.02
CA ASN A 121 -11.44 -2.39 12.20
C ASN A 121 -11.08 -0.90 12.16
N PRO A 122 -12.03 0.00 11.88
CA PRO A 122 -11.73 1.42 11.72
C PRO A 122 -11.30 2.11 13.02
N SER A 123 -11.54 1.51 14.17
CA SER A 123 -11.13 2.07 15.45
C SER A 123 -9.74 1.63 15.89
N SER A 124 -9.10 0.70 15.17
CA SER A 124 -7.75 0.27 15.52
C SER A 124 -6.73 1.40 15.25
N GLN A 125 -5.65 1.41 16.02
CA GLN A 125 -4.60 2.42 15.86
C GLN A 125 -3.97 2.36 14.48
N ARG A 126 -3.73 1.15 13.93
CA ARG A 126 -3.18 0.97 12.57
C ARG A 126 -4.09 1.55 11.50
N SER A 127 -5.39 1.24 11.58
CA SER A 127 -6.36 1.71 10.62
C SER A 127 -6.43 3.23 10.62
N ARG A 128 -6.51 3.83 11.78
CA ARG A 128 -6.53 5.29 11.93
C ARG A 128 -5.23 5.92 11.42
N ALA A 129 -4.08 5.33 11.73
CA ALA A 129 -2.79 5.83 11.27
C ALA A 129 -2.74 5.87 9.74
N VAL A 130 -3.15 4.80 9.08
CA VAL A 130 -3.15 4.72 7.61
C VAL A 130 -4.20 5.64 7.01
N TYR A 131 -5.46 5.47 7.39
CA TYR A 131 -6.57 6.11 6.68
C TYR A 131 -6.82 7.56 7.09
N LEU A 132 -6.56 7.93 8.33
CA LEU A 132 -6.80 9.29 8.80
C LEU A 132 -5.56 10.19 8.72
N HIS A 133 -4.36 9.63 8.77
CA HIS A 133 -3.13 10.42 8.86
C HIS A 133 -2.22 10.31 7.63
N ILE A 134 -2.10 9.14 7.02
CA ILE A 134 -1.22 8.94 5.86
C ILE A 134 -1.97 9.15 4.54
N ALA A 135 -3.11 8.49 4.38
CA ALA A 135 -3.86 8.50 3.13
C ALA A 135 -4.30 9.89 2.66
N PRO A 136 -4.63 10.86 3.55
CA PRO A 136 -5.01 12.20 3.08
C PRO A 136 -3.94 12.90 2.24
N TYR A 137 -2.66 12.55 2.41
CA TYR A 137 -1.55 13.13 1.64
C TYR A 137 -1.25 12.38 0.35
N ALA A 138 -1.88 11.23 0.10
CA ALA A 138 -1.63 10.44 -1.10
C ALA A 138 -2.51 10.89 -2.26
N GLU A 139 -1.94 10.96 -3.45
CA GLU A 139 -2.70 11.28 -4.65
C GLU A 139 -3.65 10.13 -5.04
N ARG A 140 -3.20 8.90 -4.84
CA ARG A 140 -3.97 7.67 -5.11
C ARG A 140 -3.79 6.70 -3.95
N VAL A 141 -4.87 5.99 -3.62
CA VAL A 141 -4.85 4.94 -2.59
C VAL A 141 -5.42 3.66 -3.18
N TRP A 142 -4.59 2.62 -3.27
CA TRP A 142 -5.02 1.32 -3.74
C TRP A 142 -5.00 0.33 -2.58
N CYS A 143 -6.15 -0.25 -2.32
CA CYS A 143 -6.28 -1.31 -1.32
C CYS A 143 -6.32 -2.64 -2.04
N LEU A 144 -5.43 -3.56 -1.66
CA LEU A 144 -5.37 -4.90 -2.23
C LEU A 144 -5.83 -5.88 -1.17
N SER A 145 -6.76 -6.75 -1.50
CA SER A 145 -7.26 -7.75 -0.55
C SER A 145 -7.70 -9.03 -1.25
N GLY A 146 -7.28 -10.16 -0.71
CA GLY A 146 -7.75 -11.48 -1.16
C GLY A 146 -9.04 -11.90 -0.47
N THR A 147 -9.40 -11.24 0.63
CA THR A 147 -10.62 -11.53 1.40
C THR A 147 -11.28 -10.21 1.77
N PRO A 148 -12.06 -9.63 0.85
CA PRO A 148 -12.82 -8.43 1.18
C PRO A 148 -13.85 -8.77 2.26
N ALA A 149 -13.74 -8.09 3.38
CA ALA A 149 -14.71 -8.26 4.47
C ALA A 149 -15.89 -7.34 4.26
#